data_38504db4d7f73fdd686811a7fe3ff895
#
_entry.id   38504db4d7f73fdd686811a7fe3ff895
#
_cell.length_a   1.000
_cell.length_b   1.000
_cell.length_c   1.000
_cell.angle_alpha   90.00
_cell.angle_beta   90.00
_cell.angle_gamma   90.00
#
_symmetry.space_group_name_H-M   'P 1'
#
loop_
_entity.id
_entity.type
_entity.pdbx_description
1 polymer ?
#
loop_
_entity_poly.entity_id
_entity_poly.type
_entity_poly.pdbx_seq_one_letter_code
_entity_poly.pdbx_strand_id
1 'polypeptide(L)'
;MKKILSVLLCVTLVAVGVFAFAGCTKTSDLKYDVALITDGGSIHDKAYNQSAWDGVQTYANENSAKAVYYQPALEENQELTTDVVEQYVKLAVDKGAKYIVLPGE
;
A
#
# COMPACT_ATOMS: atom_id res chain seq x y z
N MET A 1 21.69 39.86 -25.20
CA MET A 1 21.10 39.78 -23.84
C MET A 1 19.78 39.07 -23.79
N LYS A 2 18.81 39.35 -24.67
CA LYS A 2 17.48 38.69 -24.64
C LYS A 2 17.54 37.19 -24.94
N LYS A 3 18.48 36.69 -25.74
CA LYS A 3 18.64 35.26 -26.07
C LYS A 3 19.20 34.43 -24.90
N ILE A 4 20.05 35.02 -24.09
CA ILE A 4 20.69 34.37 -22.93
C ILE A 4 19.66 34.22 -21.81
N LEU A 5 18.78 35.18 -21.61
CA LEU A 5 17.72 35.15 -20.59
C LEU A 5 16.68 34.07 -20.91
N SER A 6 16.36 33.88 -22.20
CA SER A 6 15.42 32.84 -22.66
C SER A 6 15.97 31.43 -22.45
N VAL A 7 17.27 31.23 -22.71
CA VAL A 7 17.96 29.95 -22.48
C VAL A 7 18.07 29.62 -20.99
N LEU A 8 18.35 30.62 -20.16
CA LEU A 8 18.40 30.43 -18.70
C LEU A 8 17.03 30.05 -18.13
N LEU A 9 15.95 30.64 -18.65
CA LEU A 9 14.58 30.33 -18.24
C LEU A 9 14.19 28.89 -18.64
N CYS A 10 14.58 28.45 -19.83
CA CYS A 10 14.33 27.08 -20.28
C CYS A 10 15.09 26.03 -19.43
N VAL A 11 16.31 26.33 -19.04
CA VAL A 11 17.12 25.44 -18.20
C VAL A 11 16.54 25.32 -16.80
N THR A 12 16.04 26.41 -16.22
CA THR A 12 15.38 26.38 -14.91
C THR A 12 14.06 25.62 -14.92
N LEU A 13 13.27 25.70 -16.01
CA LEU A 13 12.05 24.95 -16.17
C LEU A 13 12.28 23.44 -16.29
N VAL A 14 13.33 23.04 -17.00
CA VAL A 14 13.73 21.62 -17.11
C VAL A 14 14.21 21.08 -15.77
N ALA A 15 14.95 21.85 -14.99
CA ALA A 15 15.42 21.45 -13.66
C ALA A 15 14.26 21.23 -12.68
N VAL A 16 13.25 22.10 -12.71
CA VAL A 16 12.03 21.96 -11.90
C VAL A 16 11.22 20.73 -12.31
N GLY A 17 11.14 20.45 -13.61
CA GLY A 17 10.47 19.25 -14.11
C GLY A 17 11.11 17.95 -13.64
N VAL A 18 12.44 17.89 -13.62
CA VAL A 18 13.20 16.73 -13.14
C VAL A 18 12.99 16.53 -11.64
N PHE A 19 12.91 17.61 -10.86
CA PHE A 19 12.65 17.53 -9.42
C PHE A 19 11.23 16.99 -9.11
N ALA A 20 10.23 17.39 -9.87
CA ALA A 20 8.88 16.88 -9.71
C ALA A 20 8.78 15.38 -10.04
N PHE A 21 9.56 14.91 -11.02
CA PHE A 21 9.63 13.49 -11.37
C PHE A 21 10.30 12.64 -10.28
N ALA A 22 11.36 13.15 -9.67
CA ALA A 22 12.04 12.49 -8.56
C ALA A 22 11.16 12.43 -7.30
N GLY A 23 10.27 13.42 -7.09
CA GLY A 23 9.29 13.40 -5.99
C GLY A 23 8.22 12.33 -6.15
N CYS A 24 7.82 11.98 -7.38
CA CYS A 24 6.84 10.92 -7.64
C CYS A 24 7.37 9.51 -7.40
N THR A 25 8.68 9.27 -7.57
CA THR A 25 9.28 7.96 -7.34
C THR A 25 9.46 7.61 -5.87
N LYS A 26 9.43 8.59 -4.96
CA LYS A 26 9.50 8.35 -3.51
C LYS A 26 8.19 7.85 -2.89
N THR A 27 7.07 7.93 -3.60
CA THR A 27 5.78 7.43 -3.10
C THR A 27 5.65 5.91 -3.15
N SER A 28 6.57 5.20 -3.82
CA SER A 28 6.60 3.74 -3.86
C SER A 28 7.16 3.10 -2.58
N ASP A 29 7.79 3.88 -1.69
CA ASP A 29 8.38 3.41 -0.43
C ASP A 29 7.43 3.57 0.77
N LEU A 30 6.12 3.60 0.53
CA LEU A 30 5.14 3.68 1.60
C LEU A 30 5.23 2.46 2.51
N LYS A 31 5.31 2.72 3.80
CA LYS A 31 5.33 1.68 4.82
C LYS A 31 4.04 1.70 5.62
N TYR A 32 3.67 0.53 6.11
CA TYR A 32 2.44 0.33 6.87
C TYR A 32 2.78 -0.30 8.21
N ASP A 33 2.01 0.05 9.24
CA ASP A 33 2.19 -0.49 10.59
C ASP A 33 1.37 -1.75 10.81
N VAL A 34 0.18 -1.81 10.19
CA VAL A 34 -0.75 -2.95 10.30
C VAL A 34 -1.15 -3.39 8.91
N ALA A 35 -1.07 -4.67 8.65
CA ALA A 35 -1.55 -5.28 7.42
C ALA A 35 -2.63 -6.32 7.72
N LEU A 36 -3.70 -6.30 6.94
CA LEU A 36 -4.73 -7.32 6.95
C LEU A 36 -4.65 -8.10 5.65
N ILE A 37 -4.63 -9.41 5.73
CA ILE A 37 -4.66 -10.28 4.55
C ILE A 37 -5.97 -11.06 4.60
N THR A 38 -6.85 -10.82 3.63
CA THR A 38 -8.13 -11.52 3.60
C THR A 38 -7.96 -12.97 3.18
N ASP A 39 -8.99 -13.77 3.36
CA ASP A 39 -9.04 -15.16 2.91
C ASP A 39 -9.34 -15.30 1.41
N GLY A 40 -9.24 -14.22 0.64
CA GLY A 40 -9.65 -14.13 -0.76
C GLY A 40 -10.97 -13.38 -0.93
N GLY A 41 -11.71 -13.20 0.15
CA GLY A 41 -12.94 -12.41 0.17
C GLY A 41 -12.68 -10.92 0.24
N SER A 42 -13.72 -10.14 -0.03
CA SER A 42 -13.69 -8.68 -0.01
C SER A 42 -13.76 -8.14 1.42
N ILE A 43 -13.16 -6.97 1.65
CA ILE A 43 -13.35 -6.21 2.90
C ILE A 43 -14.79 -5.68 3.05
N HIS A 44 -15.61 -5.84 2.02
CA HIS A 44 -17.03 -5.46 2.00
C HIS A 44 -17.96 -6.68 2.00
N ASP A 45 -17.49 -7.82 2.50
CA ASP A 45 -18.22 -9.09 2.49
C ASP A 45 -19.35 -9.16 3.53
N LYS A 46 -19.49 -8.15 4.38
CA LYS A 46 -20.44 -8.11 5.51
C LYS A 46 -20.24 -9.28 6.50
N ALA A 47 -19.03 -9.80 6.57
CA ALA A 47 -18.67 -10.95 7.39
C ALA A 47 -17.29 -10.71 8.04
N TYR A 48 -16.47 -11.74 8.14
CA TYR A 48 -15.20 -11.69 8.86
C TYR A 48 -14.20 -10.66 8.31
N ASN A 49 -14.05 -10.59 7.00
CA ASN A 49 -13.08 -9.67 6.39
C ASN A 49 -13.44 -8.21 6.66
N GLN A 50 -14.71 -7.86 6.52
CA GLN A 50 -15.18 -6.50 6.79
C GLN A 50 -15.03 -6.14 8.27
N SER A 51 -15.45 -7.04 9.16
CA SER A 51 -15.34 -6.80 10.60
C SER A 51 -13.90 -6.65 11.05
N ALA A 52 -13.01 -7.48 10.52
CA ALA A 52 -11.57 -7.39 10.81
C ALA A 52 -10.97 -6.10 10.27
N TRP A 53 -11.34 -5.69 9.06
CA TRP A 53 -10.86 -4.43 8.47
C TRP A 53 -11.34 -3.22 9.24
N ASP A 54 -12.60 -3.20 9.66
CA ASP A 54 -13.15 -2.13 10.50
C ASP A 54 -12.36 -2.01 11.82
N GLY A 55 -12.03 -3.15 12.43
CA GLY A 55 -11.20 -3.18 13.63
C GLY A 55 -9.78 -2.65 13.39
N VAL A 56 -9.18 -3.04 12.29
CA VAL A 56 -7.85 -2.55 11.90
C VAL A 56 -7.86 -1.03 11.68
N GLN A 57 -8.88 -0.52 10.99
CA GLN A 57 -9.00 0.92 10.76
C GLN A 57 -9.22 1.69 12.07
N THR A 58 -10.02 1.16 12.98
CA THR A 58 -10.23 1.75 14.30
C THR A 58 -8.90 1.84 15.06
N TYR A 59 -8.16 0.75 15.12
CA TYR A 59 -6.83 0.72 15.73
C TYR A 59 -5.89 1.76 15.10
N ALA A 60 -5.84 1.80 13.78
CA ALA A 60 -4.98 2.73 13.05
C ALA A 60 -5.31 4.19 13.37
N ASN A 61 -6.60 4.52 13.39
CA ASN A 61 -7.05 5.87 13.72
C ASN A 61 -6.71 6.27 15.16
N GLU A 62 -6.89 5.36 16.12
CA GLU A 62 -6.62 5.62 17.53
C GLU A 62 -5.13 5.75 17.84
N ASN A 63 -4.27 5.08 17.07
CA ASN A 63 -2.82 5.02 17.30
C ASN A 63 -2.00 5.79 16.28
N SER A 64 -2.63 6.57 15.41
CA SER A 64 -1.96 7.29 14.31
C SER A 64 -1.10 6.35 13.44
N ALA A 65 -1.55 5.12 13.29
CA ALA A 65 -0.87 4.09 12.52
C ALA A 65 -1.37 4.07 11.08
N LYS A 66 -0.58 3.48 10.18
CA LYS A 66 -0.95 3.28 8.78
C LYS A 66 -1.38 1.83 8.57
N ALA A 67 -2.56 1.64 8.01
CA ALA A 67 -3.11 0.33 7.73
C ALA A 67 -3.22 0.06 6.23
N VAL A 68 -3.06 -1.18 5.86
CA VAL A 68 -3.25 -1.66 4.49
C VAL A 68 -3.95 -3.02 4.54
N TYR A 69 -4.70 -3.33 3.50
CA TYR A 69 -5.20 -4.68 3.32
C TYR A 69 -4.73 -5.26 1.99
N TYR A 70 -4.61 -6.57 1.98
CA TYR A 70 -4.31 -7.35 0.77
C TYR A 70 -5.42 -8.37 0.58
N GLN A 71 -5.91 -8.47 -0.63
CA GLN A 71 -6.91 -9.47 -1.00
C GLN A 71 -6.28 -10.43 -1.99
N PRO A 72 -5.94 -11.68 -1.59
CA PRO A 72 -5.40 -12.64 -2.52
C PRO A 72 -6.35 -12.89 -3.68
N ALA A 73 -5.82 -12.84 -4.91
CA ALA A 73 -6.59 -13.12 -6.10
C ALA A 73 -6.69 -14.65 -6.26
N LEU A 74 -7.86 -15.20 -5.98
CA LEU A 74 -8.14 -16.62 -6.14
C LEU A 74 -9.00 -16.85 -7.38
N GLU A 75 -8.66 -17.89 -8.15
CA GLU A 75 -9.50 -18.31 -9.25
C GLU A 75 -10.76 -19.03 -8.73
N GLU A 76 -11.75 -19.19 -9.62
CA GLU A 76 -12.97 -19.91 -9.26
C GLU A 76 -12.63 -21.32 -8.76
N ASN A 77 -13.16 -21.70 -7.60
CA ASN A 77 -12.89 -22.96 -6.90
C ASN A 77 -11.46 -23.14 -6.38
N GLN A 78 -10.65 -22.09 -6.38
CA GLN A 78 -9.33 -22.13 -5.76
C GLN A 78 -9.45 -21.82 -4.26
N GLU A 79 -8.83 -22.63 -3.43
CA GLU A 79 -8.75 -22.39 -1.99
C GLU A 79 -7.48 -21.60 -1.66
N LEU A 80 -7.53 -20.83 -0.57
CA LEU A 80 -6.38 -20.14 -0.05
C LEU A 80 -5.38 -21.17 0.49
N THR A 81 -4.17 -21.17 -0.05
CA THR A 81 -3.11 -22.09 0.37
C THR A 81 -2.12 -21.38 1.30
N THR A 82 -1.40 -22.15 2.09
CA THR A 82 -0.33 -21.64 2.95
C THR A 82 0.73 -20.88 2.15
N ASP A 83 1.07 -21.35 0.95
CA ASP A 83 2.05 -20.69 0.09
C ASP A 83 1.62 -19.29 -0.32
N VAL A 84 0.35 -19.12 -0.66
CA VAL A 84 -0.22 -17.81 -1.03
C VAL A 84 -0.19 -16.87 0.18
N VAL A 85 -0.64 -17.35 1.35
CA VAL A 85 -0.61 -16.56 2.59
C VAL A 85 0.81 -16.12 2.91
N GLU A 86 1.76 -17.03 2.81
CA GLU A 86 3.18 -16.74 3.08
C GLU A 86 3.73 -15.63 2.19
N GLN A 87 3.37 -15.63 0.91
CA GLN A 87 3.78 -14.57 -0.02
C GLN A 87 3.27 -13.20 0.42
N TYR A 88 2.02 -13.12 0.83
CA TYR A 88 1.43 -11.86 1.31
C TYR A 88 1.99 -11.44 2.66
N VAL A 89 2.29 -12.39 3.56
CA VAL A 89 2.95 -12.09 4.83
C VAL A 89 4.34 -11.50 4.59
N LYS A 90 5.10 -12.07 3.69
CA LYS A 90 6.43 -11.54 3.31
C LYS A 90 6.31 -10.12 2.74
N LEU A 91 5.33 -9.89 1.88
CA LEU A 91 5.07 -8.56 1.32
C LEU A 91 4.74 -7.55 2.43
N ALA A 92 3.88 -7.92 3.37
CA ALA A 92 3.50 -7.08 4.49
C ALA A 92 4.71 -6.74 5.37
N VAL A 93 5.55 -7.72 5.68
CA VAL A 93 6.78 -7.52 6.46
C VAL A 93 7.74 -6.58 5.73
N ASP A 94 7.91 -6.76 4.43
CA ASP A 94 8.77 -5.88 3.62
C ASP A 94 8.27 -4.44 3.62
N LYS A 95 6.96 -4.24 3.72
CA LYS A 95 6.34 -2.91 3.83
C LYS A 95 6.34 -2.36 5.26
N GLY A 96 6.95 -3.04 6.19
CA GLY A 96 7.15 -2.56 7.56
C GLY A 96 6.07 -2.90 8.55
N ALA A 97 5.13 -3.81 8.21
CA ALA A 97 4.05 -4.18 9.10
C ALA A 97 4.57 -4.77 10.42
N LYS A 98 4.10 -4.23 11.52
CA LYS A 98 4.38 -4.72 12.88
C LYS A 98 3.33 -5.74 13.31
N TYR A 99 2.12 -5.61 12.78
CA TYR A 99 0.99 -6.49 13.08
C TYR A 99 0.39 -6.96 11.78
N ILE A 100 0.08 -8.25 11.71
CA ILE A 100 -0.57 -8.86 10.55
C ILE A 100 -1.83 -9.56 11.04
N VAL A 101 -2.97 -9.20 10.46
CA VAL A 101 -4.28 -9.76 10.81
C VAL A 101 -4.72 -10.68 9.68
N LEU A 102 -5.05 -11.90 10.03
CA LEU A 102 -5.49 -12.94 9.10
C LEU A 102 -6.91 -13.38 9.50
N PRO A 103 -7.96 -12.70 9.02
CA PRO A 103 -9.32 -13.14 9.29
C PRO A 103 -9.63 -14.41 8.50
N GLY A 104 -10.44 -15.28 9.09
CA GLY A 104 -10.82 -16.54 8.48
C GLY A 104 -10.96 -17.63 9.53
N GLU A 105 -11.39 -18.83 9.08
CA GLU A 105 -11.49 -20.02 9.91
C GLU A 105 -10.21 -20.86 9.85
#